data_dda86cb6d96384e3745d0441e2ba44b4
#
_entry.id   dda86cb6d96384e3745d0441e2ba44b4
#
_cell.length_a   1.000
_cell.length_b   1.000
_cell.length_c   1.000
_cell.angle_alpha   90.00
_cell.angle_beta   90.00
_cell.angle_gamma   90.00
#
_symmetry.space_group_name_H-M   'P 1'
#
loop_
_entity.id
_entity.type
_entity.pdbx_description
1 polymer ?
#
loop_
_entity_poly.entity_id
_entity_poly.type
_entity_poly.pdbx_seq_one_letter_code
_entity_poly.pdbx_strand_id
1 'polypeptide(L)'
;MKTTSFILGLVLSASLAKAQNAPQVSYFPLQNVKLLDSPFLQAQQTDLHYILALNPDRLLAPFLREAGLQPKAPGYTNWENTGLDGHIGGHYLSALSMMYAATGDTAVYNRLHYMLNELHHAQQAVGTGFIGGTPGSLQLWEEIKAGKIRAGGFDLNGKWVPLYNIHKTYAGLRDAYLYAGSDLARQMLIDLTDWMIDITSGLSDEQMQDMLRSEHGGLNETFADVAEITGDKKYLELARRFSHKLILDPLIKDEDKLTGMHANTQ
;
A
#
# COMPACT_ATOMS: atom_id res chain seq x y z
N MET A 1 -46.10 -36.66 60.65
CA MET A 1 -44.96 -37.03 59.80
C MET A 1 -44.78 -35.95 58.73
N LYS A 2 -43.77 -35.11 58.88
CA LYS A 2 -43.44 -34.03 57.90
C LYS A 2 -42.22 -34.47 57.09
N THR A 3 -42.39 -34.69 55.82
CA THR A 3 -41.36 -35.03 54.89
C THR A 3 -40.72 -33.74 54.34
N THR A 4 -39.46 -33.52 54.67
CA THR A 4 -38.66 -32.37 54.22
C THR A 4 -37.91 -32.80 52.92
N SER A 5 -38.29 -32.20 51.78
CA SER A 5 -37.58 -32.39 50.50
C SER A 5 -36.34 -31.49 50.45
N PHE A 6 -35.20 -32.09 50.41
CA PHE A 6 -33.93 -31.41 50.09
C PHE A 6 -33.79 -31.22 48.58
N ILE A 7 -33.78 -29.98 48.13
CA ILE A 7 -33.40 -29.64 46.72
C ILE A 7 -31.90 -29.40 46.71
N LEU A 8 -31.17 -30.29 46.07
CA LEU A 8 -29.72 -30.17 45.83
C LEU A 8 -29.50 -29.30 44.57
N GLY A 9 -29.12 -28.06 44.78
CA GLY A 9 -28.77 -27.15 43.69
C GLY A 9 -27.39 -27.47 43.14
N LEU A 10 -27.34 -27.95 41.92
CA LEU A 10 -26.08 -28.15 41.15
C LEU A 10 -25.62 -26.81 40.62
N VAL A 11 -24.58 -26.22 41.21
CA VAL A 11 -23.91 -25.03 40.71
C VAL A 11 -22.91 -25.48 39.60
N LEU A 12 -23.27 -25.29 38.34
CA LEU A 12 -22.36 -25.44 37.22
C LEU A 12 -21.41 -24.23 37.20
N SER A 13 -20.21 -24.39 37.74
CA SER A 13 -19.11 -23.44 37.52
C SER A 13 -18.58 -23.61 36.09
N ALA A 14 -19.04 -22.77 35.19
CA ALA A 14 -18.42 -22.62 33.86
C ALA A 14 -17.03 -21.98 34.04
N SER A 15 -16.00 -22.81 34.01
CA SER A 15 -14.62 -22.35 33.90
C SER A 15 -14.47 -21.73 32.53
N LEU A 16 -14.48 -20.40 32.44
CA LEU A 16 -14.00 -19.65 31.28
C LEU A 16 -12.51 -19.95 31.14
N ALA A 17 -12.15 -20.94 30.31
CA ALA A 17 -10.80 -21.12 29.86
C ALA A 17 -10.41 -19.83 29.14
N LYS A 18 -9.56 -19.00 29.77
CA LYS A 18 -8.86 -17.94 29.09
C LYS A 18 -8.06 -18.61 27.97
N ALA A 19 -8.40 -18.32 26.72
CA ALA A 19 -7.57 -18.69 25.61
C ALA A 19 -6.17 -18.15 25.93
N GLN A 20 -5.22 -19.07 26.19
CA GLN A 20 -3.81 -18.70 26.28
C GLN A 20 -3.47 -18.11 24.91
N ASN A 21 -3.17 -16.80 24.89
CA ASN A 21 -2.64 -16.19 23.68
C ASN A 21 -1.41 -17.01 23.26
N ALA A 22 -1.45 -17.62 22.08
CA ALA A 22 -0.29 -18.27 21.51
C ALA A 22 0.88 -17.28 21.55
N PRO A 23 2.12 -17.72 21.81
CA PRO A 23 3.25 -16.80 21.85
C PRO A 23 3.32 -16.06 20.53
N GLN A 24 3.20 -14.72 20.60
CA GLN A 24 3.24 -13.88 19.43
C GLN A 24 4.67 -13.87 18.91
N VAL A 25 4.90 -14.47 17.75
CA VAL A 25 6.19 -14.40 17.04
C VAL A 25 6.27 -13.05 16.36
N SER A 26 7.34 -12.30 16.61
CA SER A 26 7.61 -11.03 15.95
C SER A 26 8.99 -11.02 15.31
N TYR A 27 9.17 -10.21 14.28
CA TYR A 27 10.46 -10.00 13.65
C TYR A 27 11.33 -9.08 14.50
N PHE A 28 12.65 -9.25 14.43
CA PHE A 28 13.55 -8.23 14.91
C PHE A 28 13.43 -6.98 14.02
N PRO A 29 13.33 -5.78 14.60
CA PRO A 29 13.38 -4.56 13.81
C PRO A 29 14.67 -4.48 12.98
N LEU A 30 14.58 -4.00 11.73
CA LEU A 30 15.74 -3.94 10.81
C LEU A 30 16.95 -3.21 11.42
N GLN A 31 16.72 -2.16 12.20
CA GLN A 31 17.77 -1.41 12.89
C GLN A 31 18.57 -2.24 13.92
N ASN A 32 18.01 -3.36 14.37
CA ASN A 32 18.63 -4.26 15.33
C ASN A 32 19.38 -5.41 14.65
N VAL A 33 19.34 -5.51 13.32
CA VAL A 33 20.01 -6.54 12.52
C VAL A 33 21.19 -5.92 11.79
N LYS A 34 22.38 -6.46 11.98
CA LYS A 34 23.60 -6.00 11.30
C LYS A 34 24.22 -7.10 10.47
N LEU A 35 24.51 -6.81 9.22
CA LEU A 35 25.26 -7.70 8.35
C LEU A 35 26.75 -7.68 8.77
N LEU A 36 27.32 -8.86 8.92
CA LEU A 36 28.76 -9.01 9.12
C LEU A 36 29.49 -9.01 7.77
N ASP A 37 30.82 -8.92 7.80
CA ASP A 37 31.65 -8.97 6.58
C ASP A 37 31.34 -10.22 5.76
N SER A 38 30.80 -10.00 4.57
CA SER A 38 30.22 -11.04 3.73
C SER A 38 29.81 -10.49 2.36
N PRO A 39 29.52 -11.36 1.38
CA PRO A 39 28.90 -10.93 0.11
C PRO A 39 27.58 -10.17 0.29
N PHE A 40 26.83 -10.45 1.36
CA PHE A 40 25.56 -9.75 1.66
C PHE A 40 25.81 -8.31 2.09
N LEU A 41 26.83 -8.04 2.92
CA LEU A 41 27.21 -6.67 3.26
C LEU A 41 27.70 -5.90 2.03
N GLN A 42 28.47 -6.54 1.15
CA GLN A 42 28.94 -5.94 -0.10
C GLN A 42 27.75 -5.61 -1.03
N ALA A 43 26.74 -6.49 -1.12
CA ALA A 43 25.51 -6.23 -1.88
C ALA A 43 24.74 -5.04 -1.31
N GLN A 44 24.56 -4.96 0.01
CA GLN A 44 23.91 -3.81 0.66
C GLN A 44 24.64 -2.49 0.37
N GLN A 45 25.98 -2.49 0.41
CA GLN A 45 26.78 -1.30 0.08
C GLN A 45 26.65 -0.90 -1.39
N THR A 46 26.62 -1.86 -2.29
CA THR A 46 26.42 -1.64 -3.72
C THR A 46 25.02 -1.03 -3.97
N ASP A 47 24.00 -1.56 -3.34
CA ASP A 47 22.63 -1.05 -3.44
C ASP A 47 22.51 0.36 -2.86
N LEU A 48 23.12 0.63 -1.69
CA LEU A 48 23.20 1.95 -1.11
C LEU A 48 23.76 2.99 -2.10
N HIS A 49 24.89 2.67 -2.75
CA HIS A 49 25.47 3.55 -3.74
C HIS A 49 24.54 3.75 -4.95
N TYR A 50 23.90 2.68 -5.42
CA TYR A 50 22.97 2.73 -6.55
C TYR A 50 21.77 3.62 -6.27
N ILE A 51 21.08 3.43 -5.14
CA ILE A 51 19.89 4.22 -4.82
C ILE A 51 20.23 5.70 -4.60
N LEU A 52 21.40 6.03 -4.03
CA LEU A 52 21.87 7.41 -3.90
C LEU A 52 22.32 8.04 -5.22
N ALA A 53 22.73 7.25 -6.21
CA ALA A 53 23.07 7.73 -7.55
C ALA A 53 21.84 8.11 -8.40
N LEU A 54 20.65 7.62 -8.06
CA LEU A 54 19.42 8.01 -8.75
C LEU A 54 19.11 9.50 -8.48
N ASN A 55 18.65 10.19 -9.53
CA ASN A 55 18.25 11.59 -9.41
C ASN A 55 16.78 11.66 -8.93
N PRO A 56 16.51 12.18 -7.71
CA PRO A 56 15.16 12.23 -7.14
C PRO A 56 14.22 13.12 -7.94
N ASP A 57 14.71 14.23 -8.54
CA ASP A 57 13.85 15.14 -9.31
C ASP A 57 13.30 14.49 -10.57
N ARG A 58 14.04 13.53 -11.13
CA ARG A 58 13.55 12.74 -12.26
C ARG A 58 12.46 11.74 -11.85
N LEU A 59 12.55 11.18 -10.64
CA LEU A 59 11.53 10.28 -10.09
C LEU A 59 10.29 11.05 -9.63
N LEU A 60 10.44 12.30 -9.21
CA LEU A 60 9.36 13.19 -8.80
C LEU A 60 8.61 13.82 -9.98
N ALA A 61 9.24 13.87 -11.16
CA ALA A 61 8.70 14.55 -12.33
C ALA A 61 7.27 14.12 -12.71
N PRO A 62 6.91 12.81 -12.72
CA PRO A 62 5.56 12.38 -13.00
C PRO A 62 4.52 12.94 -12.03
N PHE A 63 4.82 12.92 -10.74
CA PHE A 63 3.91 13.39 -9.68
C PHE A 63 3.68 14.89 -9.74
N LEU A 64 4.74 15.66 -9.94
CA LEU A 64 4.65 17.11 -10.09
C LEU A 64 3.82 17.47 -11.33
N ARG A 65 4.04 16.79 -12.46
CA ARG A 65 3.28 17.00 -13.68
C ARG A 65 1.78 16.74 -13.48
N GLU A 66 1.41 15.61 -12.87
CA GLU A 66 0.01 15.26 -12.61
C GLU A 66 -0.64 16.23 -11.60
N ALA A 67 0.12 16.80 -10.69
CA ALA A 67 -0.33 17.84 -9.79
C ALA A 67 -0.42 19.24 -10.43
N GLY A 68 -0.13 19.38 -11.73
CA GLY A 68 -0.12 20.68 -12.42
C GLY A 68 1.07 21.57 -12.07
N LEU A 69 2.10 21.00 -11.43
CA LEU A 69 3.34 21.70 -11.05
C LEU A 69 4.43 21.50 -12.09
N GLN A 70 5.39 22.44 -12.14
CA GLN A 70 6.53 22.33 -13.02
C GLN A 70 7.55 21.34 -12.47
N PRO A 71 7.89 20.23 -13.18
CA PRO A 71 8.95 19.32 -12.78
C PRO A 71 10.31 20.02 -12.76
N LYS A 72 11.16 19.67 -11.79
CA LYS A 72 12.52 20.23 -11.65
C LYS A 72 13.54 19.61 -12.61
N ALA A 73 13.23 18.40 -13.13
CA ALA A 73 14.02 17.71 -14.13
C ALA A 73 13.11 16.89 -15.07
N PRO A 74 13.55 16.52 -16.28
CA PRO A 74 12.81 15.57 -17.11
C PRO A 74 12.76 14.20 -16.43
N GLY A 75 11.62 13.52 -16.51
CA GLY A 75 11.43 12.18 -15.95
C GLY A 75 12.42 11.15 -16.52
N TYR A 76 12.47 9.97 -15.91
CA TYR A 76 13.15 8.83 -16.50
C TYR A 76 12.39 8.34 -17.73
N THR A 77 13.05 7.53 -18.55
CA THR A 77 12.49 6.95 -19.78
C THR A 77 12.06 5.49 -19.55
N ASN A 78 11.74 4.79 -20.61
CA ASN A 78 11.16 3.45 -20.60
C ASN A 78 9.79 3.45 -19.92
N TRP A 79 9.61 2.62 -18.93
CA TRP A 79 8.32 2.48 -18.24
C TRP A 79 7.86 3.76 -17.53
N GLU A 80 8.81 4.61 -17.13
CA GLU A 80 8.52 5.90 -16.50
C GLU A 80 8.04 7.01 -17.46
N ASN A 81 7.91 6.72 -18.75
CA ASN A 81 7.36 7.65 -19.75
C ASN A 81 6.49 6.97 -20.82
N THR A 82 5.95 5.79 -20.52
CA THR A 82 5.10 5.01 -21.43
C THR A 82 3.75 4.65 -20.83
N GLY A 83 3.37 5.30 -19.73
CA GLY A 83 2.09 5.10 -19.05
C GLY A 83 2.19 4.51 -17.65
N LEU A 84 3.37 3.99 -17.26
CA LEU A 84 3.65 3.48 -15.92
C LEU A 84 4.39 4.53 -15.06
N ASP A 85 4.35 5.77 -15.47
CA ASP A 85 5.03 6.91 -14.87
C ASP A 85 4.72 7.00 -13.36
N GLY A 86 5.75 7.12 -12.54
CA GLY A 86 5.66 7.29 -11.09
C GLY A 86 5.78 6.01 -10.25
N HIS A 87 5.66 4.79 -10.85
CA HIS A 87 5.75 3.56 -10.06
C HIS A 87 7.13 3.38 -9.41
N ILE A 88 8.23 3.74 -10.11
CA ILE A 88 9.58 3.68 -9.52
C ILE A 88 9.74 4.67 -8.37
N GLY A 89 9.06 5.83 -8.41
CA GLY A 89 9.06 6.78 -7.29
C GLY A 89 8.53 6.16 -5.99
N GLY A 90 7.44 5.38 -6.08
CA GLY A 90 6.91 4.62 -4.94
C GLY A 90 7.88 3.54 -4.44
N HIS A 91 8.42 2.72 -5.32
CA HIS A 91 9.46 1.73 -4.97
C HIS A 91 10.70 2.38 -4.33
N TYR A 92 11.08 3.56 -4.80
CA TYR A 92 12.21 4.30 -4.28
C TYR A 92 12.00 4.76 -2.83
N LEU A 93 10.78 5.17 -2.46
CA LEU A 93 10.44 5.45 -1.06
C LEU A 93 10.63 4.23 -0.17
N SER A 94 10.15 3.06 -0.59
CA SER A 94 10.37 1.79 0.14
C SER A 94 11.85 1.47 0.27
N ALA A 95 12.61 1.58 -0.82
CA ALA A 95 14.06 1.30 -0.83
C ALA A 95 14.82 2.22 0.13
N LEU A 96 14.54 3.54 0.09
CA LEU A 96 15.15 4.51 1.00
C LEU A 96 14.79 4.22 2.46
N SER A 97 13.54 3.89 2.74
CA SER A 97 13.04 3.62 4.10
C SER A 97 13.71 2.39 4.72
N MET A 98 13.75 1.29 3.98
CA MET A 98 14.39 0.04 4.44
C MET A 98 15.92 0.18 4.53
N MET A 99 16.55 0.87 3.57
CA MET A 99 17.99 1.11 3.60
C MET A 99 18.37 1.97 4.80
N TYR A 100 17.60 3.02 5.11
CA TYR A 100 17.80 3.84 6.30
C TYR A 100 17.65 2.99 7.58
N ALA A 101 16.59 2.20 7.69
CA ALA A 101 16.38 1.33 8.85
C ALA A 101 17.53 0.34 9.04
N ALA A 102 18.06 -0.25 7.97
CA ALA A 102 19.15 -1.23 8.03
C ALA A 102 20.52 -0.61 8.34
N THR A 103 20.79 0.62 7.88
CA THR A 103 22.13 1.21 7.91
C THR A 103 22.27 2.41 8.83
N GLY A 104 21.20 3.17 9.05
CA GLY A 104 21.22 4.49 9.72
C GLY A 104 21.90 5.59 8.89
N ASP A 105 22.08 5.38 7.57
CA ASP A 105 22.78 6.32 6.71
C ASP A 105 22.02 7.66 6.58
N THR A 106 22.68 8.76 6.92
CA THR A 106 22.08 10.10 6.93
C THR A 106 21.82 10.67 5.53
N ALA A 107 22.58 10.26 4.51
CA ALA A 107 22.32 10.69 3.13
C ALA A 107 21.03 10.04 2.61
N VAL A 108 20.77 8.78 2.94
CA VAL A 108 19.51 8.07 2.65
C VAL A 108 18.35 8.75 3.38
N TYR A 109 18.51 9.06 4.67
CA TYR A 109 17.49 9.78 5.43
C TYR A 109 17.13 11.13 4.80
N ASN A 110 18.13 11.94 4.49
CA ASN A 110 17.93 13.24 3.85
C ASN A 110 17.26 13.11 2.48
N ARG A 111 17.62 12.08 1.70
CA ARG A 111 17.01 11.80 0.41
C ARG A 111 15.54 11.40 0.56
N LEU A 112 15.20 10.55 1.53
CA LEU A 112 13.82 10.18 1.84
C LEU A 112 12.98 11.40 2.20
N HIS A 113 13.49 12.25 3.10
CA HIS A 113 12.77 13.47 3.50
C HIS A 113 12.59 14.45 2.34
N TYR A 114 13.57 14.58 1.46
CA TYR A 114 13.43 15.39 0.25
C TYR A 114 12.29 14.86 -0.64
N MET A 115 12.27 13.55 -0.91
CA MET A 115 11.19 12.92 -1.70
C MET A 115 9.82 13.16 -1.07
N LEU A 116 9.67 12.93 0.24
CA LEU A 116 8.41 13.09 0.95
C LEU A 116 7.90 14.54 0.91
N ASN A 117 8.77 15.52 1.11
CA ASN A 117 8.38 16.93 1.06
C ASN A 117 7.87 17.34 -0.33
N GLU A 118 8.54 16.91 -1.40
CA GLU A 118 8.13 17.21 -2.77
C GLU A 118 6.81 16.50 -3.14
N LEU A 119 6.64 15.25 -2.72
CA LEU A 119 5.40 14.50 -2.91
C LEU A 119 4.24 15.12 -2.12
N HIS A 120 4.49 15.57 -0.89
CA HIS A 120 3.49 16.28 -0.10
C HIS A 120 3.08 17.60 -0.77
N HIS A 121 4.04 18.36 -1.30
CA HIS A 121 3.75 19.56 -2.08
C HIS A 121 2.85 19.25 -3.28
N ALA A 122 3.11 18.16 -4.01
CA ALA A 122 2.26 17.71 -5.12
C ALA A 122 0.86 17.31 -4.61
N GLN A 123 0.75 16.55 -3.51
CA GLN A 123 -0.52 16.17 -2.90
C GLN A 123 -1.36 17.39 -2.49
N GLN A 124 -0.71 18.39 -1.87
CA GLN A 124 -1.37 19.63 -1.49
C GLN A 124 -1.84 20.46 -2.70
N ALA A 125 -1.06 20.47 -3.78
CA ALA A 125 -1.43 21.19 -5.00
C ALA A 125 -2.68 20.59 -5.66
N VAL A 126 -2.86 19.25 -5.62
CA VAL A 126 -4.10 18.59 -6.07
C VAL A 126 -5.28 18.89 -5.13
N GLY A 127 -5.04 18.94 -3.82
CA GLY A 127 -6.01 19.37 -2.81
C GLY A 127 -7.11 18.36 -2.44
N THR A 128 -7.07 17.14 -3.00
CA THR A 128 -8.06 16.07 -2.72
C THR A 128 -7.52 14.95 -1.85
N GLY A 129 -6.24 14.96 -1.51
CA GLY A 129 -5.53 13.85 -0.88
C GLY A 129 -4.86 12.92 -1.90
N PHE A 130 -5.19 13.03 -3.18
CA PHE A 130 -4.58 12.23 -4.24
C PHE A 130 -3.10 12.59 -4.47
N ILE A 131 -2.31 11.55 -4.76
CA ILE A 131 -0.97 11.66 -5.30
C ILE A 131 -0.67 10.45 -6.18
N GLY A 132 -0.23 10.69 -7.41
CA GLY A 132 0.11 9.65 -8.37
C GLY A 132 0.85 10.24 -9.57
N GLY A 133 1.52 9.39 -10.35
CA GLY A 133 2.31 9.81 -11.51
C GLY A 133 1.75 9.36 -12.86
N THR A 134 0.73 8.49 -12.88
CA THR A 134 0.14 7.99 -14.13
C THR A 134 -0.46 9.13 -14.96
N PRO A 135 -0.07 9.29 -16.24
CA PRO A 135 -0.52 10.41 -17.08
C PRO A 135 -2.05 10.47 -17.22
N GLY A 136 -2.63 11.62 -16.86
CA GLY A 136 -4.07 11.86 -16.94
C GLY A 136 -4.89 11.06 -15.92
N SER A 137 -4.28 10.68 -14.81
CA SER A 137 -4.92 9.90 -13.76
C SER A 137 -6.06 10.65 -13.04
N LEU A 138 -6.01 11.97 -12.93
CA LEU A 138 -7.12 12.74 -12.32
C LEU A 138 -8.43 12.49 -13.06
N GLN A 139 -8.42 12.54 -14.40
CA GLN A 139 -9.61 12.26 -15.20
C GLN A 139 -10.05 10.80 -15.05
N LEU A 140 -9.12 9.86 -15.04
CA LEU A 140 -9.41 8.44 -14.81
C LEU A 140 -10.21 8.25 -13.52
N TRP A 141 -9.75 8.82 -12.41
CA TRP A 141 -10.38 8.63 -11.11
C TRP A 141 -11.77 9.27 -11.03
N GLU A 142 -11.99 10.40 -11.71
CA GLU A 142 -13.34 10.98 -11.86
C GLU A 142 -14.29 10.07 -12.65
N GLU A 143 -13.81 9.40 -13.71
CA GLU A 143 -14.59 8.40 -14.43
C GLU A 143 -14.95 7.20 -13.54
N ILE A 144 -14.00 6.69 -12.76
CA ILE A 144 -14.23 5.61 -11.80
C ILE A 144 -15.25 6.02 -10.75
N LYS A 145 -15.10 7.20 -10.14
CA LYS A 145 -16.04 7.75 -9.16
C LYS A 145 -17.46 7.87 -9.72
N ALA A 146 -17.59 8.19 -11.01
CA ALA A 146 -18.86 8.21 -11.71
C ALA A 146 -19.39 6.80 -12.11
N GLY A 147 -18.75 5.72 -11.68
CA GLY A 147 -19.15 4.35 -12.00
C GLY A 147 -18.88 3.91 -13.43
N LYS A 148 -18.06 4.67 -14.18
CA LYS A 148 -17.70 4.35 -15.57
C LYS A 148 -16.44 3.50 -15.57
N ILE A 149 -16.58 2.17 -15.50
CA ILE A 149 -15.46 1.23 -15.38
C ILE A 149 -15.34 0.42 -16.66
N ARG A 150 -14.13 0.41 -17.22
CA ARG A 150 -13.70 -0.41 -18.36
C ARG A 150 -12.35 -1.02 -18.01
N ALA A 151 -12.33 -2.27 -17.58
CA ALA A 151 -11.13 -2.94 -17.12
C ALA A 151 -10.77 -4.17 -17.96
N GLY A 152 -9.49 -4.28 -18.31
CA GLY A 152 -8.83 -5.47 -18.81
C GLY A 152 -7.70 -5.87 -17.87
N GLY A 153 -6.95 -6.96 -18.16
CA GLY A 153 -5.88 -7.44 -17.28
C GLY A 153 -4.80 -6.37 -16.97
N PHE A 154 -4.45 -5.56 -17.98
CA PHE A 154 -3.43 -4.50 -17.86
C PHE A 154 -3.97 -3.10 -18.17
N ASP A 155 -5.27 -2.94 -18.24
CA ASP A 155 -5.91 -1.68 -18.59
C ASP A 155 -7.05 -1.34 -17.64
N LEU A 156 -7.14 -0.07 -17.25
CA LEU A 156 -8.29 0.49 -16.59
C LEU A 156 -8.59 1.85 -17.23
N ASN A 157 -9.73 1.94 -17.92
CA ASN A 157 -10.19 3.12 -18.64
C ASN A 157 -9.14 3.71 -19.61
N GLY A 158 -8.39 2.85 -20.31
CA GLY A 158 -7.35 3.25 -21.25
C GLY A 158 -6.03 3.67 -20.61
N LYS A 159 -5.85 3.43 -19.31
CA LYS A 159 -4.58 3.66 -18.62
C LYS A 159 -3.92 2.34 -18.24
N TRP A 160 -2.60 2.26 -18.41
CA TRP A 160 -1.83 1.08 -18.09
C TRP A 160 -1.68 0.89 -16.58
N VAL A 161 -2.29 -0.16 -16.04
CA VAL A 161 -2.24 -0.62 -14.64
C VAL A 161 -2.20 0.48 -13.57
N PRO A 162 -3.13 1.45 -13.57
CA PRO A 162 -3.06 2.60 -12.66
C PRO A 162 -3.22 2.19 -11.19
N LEU A 163 -3.93 1.11 -10.89
CA LEU A 163 -4.06 0.57 -9.53
C LEU A 163 -2.73 -0.02 -9.03
N TYR A 164 -2.02 -0.78 -9.87
CA TYR A 164 -0.67 -1.24 -9.57
C TYR A 164 0.28 -0.06 -9.33
N ASN A 165 0.22 0.95 -10.19
CA ASN A 165 1.09 2.12 -10.10
C ASN A 165 0.89 2.86 -8.76
N ILE A 166 -0.35 3.22 -8.42
CA ILE A 166 -0.65 3.94 -7.18
C ILE A 166 -0.33 3.09 -5.94
N HIS A 167 -0.47 1.75 -6.02
CA HIS A 167 -0.07 0.85 -4.94
C HIS A 167 1.39 1.06 -4.54
N LYS A 168 2.30 1.34 -5.49
CA LYS A 168 3.72 1.59 -5.16
C LYS A 168 3.91 2.85 -4.33
N THR A 169 3.10 3.87 -4.59
CA THR A 169 3.07 5.10 -3.77
C THR A 169 2.54 4.79 -2.36
N TYR A 170 1.44 4.04 -2.25
CA TYR A 170 0.90 3.57 -0.96
C TYR A 170 1.95 2.80 -0.15
N ALA A 171 2.58 1.78 -0.76
CA ALA A 171 3.60 0.97 -0.11
C ALA A 171 4.80 1.83 0.33
N GLY A 172 5.25 2.75 -0.53
CA GLY A 172 6.34 3.66 -0.21
C GLY A 172 6.06 4.59 0.98
N LEU A 173 4.86 5.16 1.06
CA LEU A 173 4.43 5.99 2.18
C LEU A 173 4.30 5.18 3.48
N ARG A 174 3.70 3.97 3.40
CA ARG A 174 3.63 3.03 4.53
C ARG A 174 5.02 2.70 5.06
N ASP A 175 5.94 2.35 4.19
CA ASP A 175 7.30 1.95 4.56
C ASP A 175 8.08 3.13 5.15
N ALA A 176 7.87 4.35 4.64
CA ALA A 176 8.49 5.55 5.21
C ALA A 176 8.01 5.84 6.64
N TYR A 177 6.76 5.53 6.96
CA TYR A 177 6.27 5.59 8.33
C TYR A 177 6.82 4.45 9.18
N LEU A 178 6.66 3.19 8.74
CA LEU A 178 6.99 2.02 9.56
C LEU A 178 8.49 1.85 9.81
N TYR A 179 9.33 2.14 8.81
CA TYR A 179 10.78 1.88 8.88
C TYR A 179 11.62 3.12 9.16
N ALA A 180 11.14 4.31 8.78
CA ALA A 180 11.87 5.55 9.00
C ALA A 180 11.18 6.51 9.99
N GLY A 181 10.00 6.16 10.52
CA GLY A 181 9.29 6.93 11.54
C GLY A 181 8.74 8.28 11.04
N SER A 182 8.42 8.41 9.74
CA SER A 182 7.96 9.66 9.16
C SER A 182 6.48 9.91 9.41
N ASP A 183 6.15 10.82 10.34
CA ASP A 183 4.77 11.26 10.56
C ASP A 183 4.17 11.95 9.33
N LEU A 184 4.98 12.64 8.53
CA LEU A 184 4.56 13.23 7.27
C LEU A 184 4.04 12.14 6.30
N ALA A 185 4.79 11.06 6.14
CA ALA A 185 4.39 9.95 5.29
C ALA A 185 3.11 9.28 5.81
N ARG A 186 2.96 9.15 7.13
CA ARG A 186 1.73 8.65 7.76
C ARG A 186 0.52 9.51 7.40
N GLN A 187 0.64 10.84 7.52
CA GLN A 187 -0.45 11.74 7.17
C GLN A 187 -0.80 11.66 5.68
N MET A 188 0.21 11.69 4.82
CA MET A 188 0.01 11.56 3.37
C MET A 188 -0.67 10.24 2.98
N LEU A 189 -0.30 9.14 3.65
CA LEU A 189 -0.90 7.82 3.47
C LEU A 189 -2.38 7.81 3.86
N ILE A 190 -2.73 8.43 4.98
CA ILE A 190 -4.11 8.57 5.46
C ILE A 190 -4.92 9.38 4.46
N ASP A 191 -4.43 10.54 4.04
CA ASP A 191 -5.12 11.44 3.10
C ASP A 191 -5.36 10.74 1.76
N LEU A 192 -4.36 9.99 1.26
CA LEU A 192 -4.49 9.20 0.03
C LEU A 192 -5.51 8.07 0.18
N THR A 193 -5.61 7.47 1.37
CA THR A 193 -6.57 6.39 1.62
C THR A 193 -7.99 6.91 1.79
N ASP A 194 -8.18 8.06 2.44
CA ASP A 194 -9.47 8.74 2.52
C ASP A 194 -9.97 9.17 1.13
N TRP A 195 -9.05 9.65 0.28
CA TRP A 195 -9.36 9.91 -1.12
C TRP A 195 -9.82 8.64 -1.86
N MET A 196 -9.18 7.48 -1.68
CA MET A 196 -9.60 6.22 -2.31
C MET A 196 -10.98 5.77 -1.80
N ILE A 197 -11.29 5.99 -0.53
CA ILE A 197 -12.64 5.77 0.01
C ILE A 197 -13.65 6.64 -0.74
N ASP A 198 -13.37 7.93 -0.91
CA ASP A 198 -14.25 8.86 -1.63
C ASP A 198 -14.48 8.43 -3.08
N ILE A 199 -13.41 8.06 -3.79
CA ILE A 199 -13.48 7.58 -5.19
C ILE A 199 -14.35 6.32 -5.34
N THR A 200 -14.29 5.42 -4.35
CA THR A 200 -14.96 4.11 -4.44
C THR A 200 -16.29 4.05 -3.68
N SER A 201 -16.67 5.08 -2.94
CA SER A 201 -17.83 5.08 -2.04
C SER A 201 -19.16 4.80 -2.76
N GLY A 202 -19.32 5.30 -3.99
CA GLY A 202 -20.53 5.13 -4.80
C GLY A 202 -20.57 3.86 -5.66
N LEU A 203 -19.49 3.05 -5.66
CA LEU A 203 -19.40 1.86 -6.50
C LEU A 203 -20.11 0.67 -5.86
N SER A 204 -20.87 -0.10 -6.66
CA SER A 204 -21.39 -1.39 -6.24
C SER A 204 -20.27 -2.43 -6.10
N ASP A 205 -20.58 -3.56 -5.46
CA ASP A 205 -19.63 -4.68 -5.35
C ASP A 205 -19.22 -5.23 -6.72
N GLU A 206 -20.15 -5.31 -7.67
CA GLU A 206 -19.84 -5.73 -9.04
C GLU A 206 -18.87 -4.74 -9.71
N GLN A 207 -19.11 -3.45 -9.58
CA GLN A 207 -18.22 -2.42 -10.13
C GLN A 207 -16.83 -2.49 -9.50
N MET A 208 -16.73 -2.74 -8.20
CA MET A 208 -15.44 -2.97 -7.53
C MET A 208 -14.72 -4.19 -8.12
N GLN A 209 -15.41 -5.33 -8.30
CA GLN A 209 -14.81 -6.52 -8.86
C GLN A 209 -14.45 -6.34 -10.34
N ASP A 210 -15.23 -5.60 -11.12
CA ASP A 210 -14.87 -5.25 -12.50
C ASP A 210 -13.61 -4.41 -12.56
N MET A 211 -13.46 -3.42 -11.68
CA MET A 211 -12.25 -2.60 -11.57
C MET A 211 -11.02 -3.45 -11.22
N LEU A 212 -11.16 -4.42 -10.32
CA LEU A 212 -10.09 -5.31 -9.89
C LEU A 212 -9.65 -6.34 -10.94
N ARG A 213 -10.32 -6.43 -12.08
CA ARG A 213 -9.82 -7.19 -13.24
C ARG A 213 -8.54 -6.60 -13.81
N SER A 214 -8.31 -5.30 -13.63
CA SER A 214 -7.02 -4.68 -13.92
C SER A 214 -6.04 -4.99 -12.80
N GLU A 215 -4.77 -5.20 -13.16
CA GLU A 215 -3.70 -5.42 -12.19
C GLU A 215 -3.70 -4.35 -11.11
N HIS A 216 -3.82 -4.75 -9.84
CA HIS A 216 -4.06 -3.85 -8.70
C HIS A 216 -3.01 -3.93 -7.59
N GLY A 217 -2.00 -4.80 -7.74
CA GLY A 217 -0.96 -4.98 -6.72
C GLY A 217 -1.55 -5.38 -5.37
N GLY A 218 -0.85 -5.05 -4.29
CA GLY A 218 -1.25 -5.34 -2.90
C GLY A 218 -2.05 -4.23 -2.23
N LEU A 219 -2.99 -3.56 -2.92
CA LEU A 219 -3.77 -2.46 -2.32
C LEU A 219 -4.57 -2.90 -1.11
N ASN A 220 -5.17 -4.09 -1.13
CA ASN A 220 -5.91 -4.64 0.01
C ASN A 220 -5.03 -4.83 1.25
N GLU A 221 -3.79 -5.29 1.09
CA GLU A 221 -2.79 -5.39 2.16
C GLU A 221 -2.50 -4.00 2.75
N THR A 222 -2.19 -3.04 1.89
CA THR A 222 -1.83 -1.68 2.35
C THR A 222 -3.00 -1.00 3.08
N PHE A 223 -4.23 -1.19 2.65
CA PHE A 223 -5.39 -0.65 3.35
C PHE A 223 -5.64 -1.34 4.71
N ALA A 224 -5.31 -2.63 4.83
CA ALA A 224 -5.32 -3.32 6.12
C ALA A 224 -4.23 -2.75 7.06
N ASP A 225 -3.03 -2.46 6.53
CA ASP A 225 -1.97 -1.79 7.29
C ASP A 225 -2.41 -0.39 7.76
N VAL A 226 -3.12 0.38 6.93
CA VAL A 226 -3.66 1.69 7.33
C VAL A 226 -4.70 1.53 8.45
N ALA A 227 -5.52 0.47 8.42
CA ALA A 227 -6.44 0.18 9.51
C ALA A 227 -5.70 -0.13 10.82
N GLU A 228 -4.59 -0.87 10.77
CA GLU A 228 -3.75 -1.15 11.94
C GLU A 228 -3.05 0.12 12.46
N ILE A 229 -2.47 0.91 11.57
CA ILE A 229 -1.76 2.17 11.89
C ILE A 229 -2.67 3.20 12.57
N THR A 230 -3.95 3.24 12.17
CA THR A 230 -4.90 4.25 12.63
C THR A 230 -5.86 3.76 13.70
N GLY A 231 -6.12 2.44 13.77
CA GLY A 231 -7.18 1.84 14.56
C GLY A 231 -8.59 2.05 13.98
N ASP A 232 -8.73 2.67 12.80
CA ASP A 232 -10.03 2.97 12.18
C ASP A 232 -10.46 1.85 11.23
N LYS A 233 -11.61 1.25 11.54
CA LYS A 233 -12.18 0.12 10.79
C LYS A 233 -12.61 0.48 9.37
N LYS A 234 -12.83 1.75 9.03
CA LYS A 234 -13.20 2.17 7.67
C LYS A 234 -12.16 1.71 6.63
N TYR A 235 -10.89 1.69 7.00
CA TYR A 235 -9.81 1.23 6.13
C TYR A 235 -9.79 -0.30 5.97
N LEU A 236 -10.19 -1.04 7.01
CA LEU A 236 -10.36 -2.49 6.89
C LEU A 236 -11.54 -2.85 5.96
N GLU A 237 -12.63 -2.07 6.01
CA GLU A 237 -13.72 -2.25 5.05
C GLU A 237 -13.28 -1.93 3.62
N LEU A 238 -12.46 -0.90 3.41
CA LEU A 238 -11.85 -0.62 2.12
C LEU A 238 -10.98 -1.80 1.65
N ALA A 239 -10.12 -2.35 2.52
CA ALA A 239 -9.29 -3.52 2.23
C ALA A 239 -10.13 -4.71 1.74
N ARG A 240 -11.25 -4.99 2.41
CA ARG A 240 -12.18 -6.06 2.02
C ARG A 240 -12.80 -5.81 0.65
N ARG A 241 -13.16 -4.58 0.32
CA ARG A 241 -13.69 -4.21 -1.00
C ARG A 241 -12.66 -4.40 -2.11
N PHE A 242 -11.37 -4.25 -1.80
CA PHE A 242 -10.25 -4.49 -2.73
C PHE A 242 -9.78 -5.95 -2.76
N SER A 243 -10.45 -6.87 -2.08
CA SER A 243 -10.19 -8.30 -2.19
C SER A 243 -10.79 -8.87 -3.47
N HIS A 244 -9.96 -9.44 -4.35
CA HIS A 244 -10.37 -9.91 -5.67
C HIS A 244 -11.05 -11.29 -5.58
N LYS A 245 -12.37 -11.31 -5.59
CA LYS A 245 -13.20 -12.52 -5.41
C LYS A 245 -12.99 -13.56 -6.49
N LEU A 246 -12.66 -13.15 -7.72
CA LEU A 246 -12.36 -14.07 -8.82
C LEU A 246 -11.26 -15.08 -8.47
N ILE A 247 -10.32 -14.66 -7.62
CA ILE A 247 -9.22 -15.48 -7.13
C ILE A 247 -9.58 -16.16 -5.80
N LEU A 248 -10.07 -15.37 -4.84
CA LEU A 248 -10.26 -15.83 -3.47
C LEU A 248 -11.40 -16.83 -3.34
N ASP A 249 -12.52 -16.63 -4.05
CA ASP A 249 -13.69 -17.49 -3.94
C ASP A 249 -13.43 -18.94 -4.39
N PRO A 250 -12.71 -19.20 -5.52
CA PRO A 250 -12.29 -20.56 -5.86
C PRO A 250 -11.34 -21.18 -4.83
N LEU A 251 -10.36 -20.42 -4.35
CA LEU A 251 -9.38 -20.91 -3.37
C LEU A 251 -10.04 -21.33 -2.05
N ILE A 252 -11.05 -20.58 -1.58
CA ILE A 252 -11.86 -20.96 -0.40
C ILE A 252 -12.57 -22.32 -0.61
N LYS A 253 -12.86 -22.67 -1.85
CA LYS A 253 -13.50 -23.93 -2.23
C LYS A 253 -12.51 -25.05 -2.60
N ASP A 254 -11.22 -24.80 -2.41
CA ASP A 254 -10.13 -25.72 -2.83
C ASP A 254 -10.14 -26.00 -4.34
N GLU A 255 -10.51 -24.99 -5.15
CA GLU A 255 -10.54 -25.03 -6.60
C GLU A 255 -9.39 -24.23 -7.19
N ASP A 256 -8.49 -24.88 -7.96
CA ASP A 256 -7.47 -24.18 -8.76
C ASP A 256 -8.09 -23.61 -10.05
N LYS A 257 -8.24 -22.28 -10.08
CA LYS A 257 -8.72 -21.52 -11.25
C LYS A 257 -7.75 -20.41 -11.66
N LEU A 258 -6.46 -20.58 -11.36
CA LEU A 258 -5.43 -19.56 -11.64
C LEU A 258 -4.96 -19.56 -13.10
N THR A 259 -5.33 -20.57 -13.91
CA THR A 259 -4.92 -20.65 -15.31
C THR A 259 -5.35 -19.42 -16.11
N GLY A 260 -4.40 -18.75 -16.74
CA GLY A 260 -4.62 -17.55 -17.54
C GLY A 260 -4.66 -16.25 -16.74
N MET A 261 -4.46 -16.30 -15.44
CA MET A 261 -4.32 -15.11 -14.59
C MET A 261 -2.88 -14.65 -14.53
N HIS A 262 -2.70 -13.34 -14.47
CA HIS A 262 -1.37 -12.75 -14.30
C HIS A 262 -0.96 -12.81 -12.82
N ALA A 263 0.23 -13.33 -12.55
CA ALA A 263 0.71 -13.57 -11.17
C ALA A 263 0.76 -12.31 -10.29
N ASN A 264 0.97 -11.13 -10.87
CA ASN A 264 1.06 -9.88 -10.13
C ASN A 264 -0.29 -9.27 -9.73
N THR A 265 -1.40 -9.88 -10.14
CA THR A 265 -2.74 -9.43 -9.75
C THR A 265 -3.26 -10.14 -8.51
N GLN A 266 -2.44 -10.99 -7.93
CA GLN A 266 -2.78 -11.93 -6.86
C GLN A 266 -2.02 -11.59 -5.58
#